data_d325a459f5d99c3073d8a28cc14b2c32
#
_entry.id   d325a459f5d99c3073d8a28cc14b2c32
#
_cell.length_a   1.000
_cell.length_b   1.000
_cell.length_c   1.000
_cell.angle_alpha   90.00
_cell.angle_beta   90.00
_cell.angle_gamma   90.00
#
_symmetry.space_group_name_H-M   'P 1'
#
loop_
_entity.id
_entity.type
_entity.pdbx_description
1 polymer ?
#
loop_
_entity_poly.entity_id
_entity_poly.type
_entity_poly.pdbx_seq_one_letter_code
_entity_poly.pdbx_strand_id
1 'polypeptide(L)'
;SMQPNSGAQGEYAGLMIIRQFHLKNKHFHRNICLIPDSAHGTNPASAIMAGMKVVVIKCDKYGNISEKDLKEKVEIHSKDLAAIMVTYPSTHGVFEHTIMDICDLIHSHGGQVYIDGANLNALVGLVKPGKFGGDVMHINLHKTFCIPHGGGGPGMGPIVCKKHLSPFLPGHIEANKTSDQSISAVSAAPYGSASILPISWAYITMMGSEGLREATQIAILNANYMAKKLESYYPILYRGLSGYSAHEFIID
;
A
#
# COMPACT_ATOMS: atom_id res chain seq x y z
N SER A 1 -9.71 -4.05 -9.15
CA SER A 1 -9.34 -4.06 -10.57
C SER A 1 -8.06 -4.86 -10.78
N MET A 2 -8.05 -5.68 -11.82
CA MET A 2 -6.87 -6.46 -12.25
C MET A 2 -6.10 -5.76 -13.37
N GLN A 3 -6.46 -4.53 -13.70
CA GLN A 3 -5.91 -3.83 -14.86
C GLN A 3 -4.43 -3.40 -14.70
N PRO A 4 -3.94 -2.93 -13.51
CA PRO A 4 -2.56 -2.50 -13.39
C PRO A 4 -1.54 -3.61 -13.64
N ASN A 5 -0.49 -3.29 -14.42
CA ASN A 5 0.58 -4.22 -14.83
C ASN A 5 1.78 -4.25 -13.88
N SER A 6 1.79 -3.44 -12.85
CA SER A 6 2.87 -3.36 -11.87
C SER A 6 2.38 -2.73 -10.57
N GLY A 7 3.19 -2.80 -9.50
CA GLY A 7 2.89 -2.10 -8.26
C GLY A 7 2.77 -0.59 -8.45
N ALA A 8 3.72 0.03 -9.15
CA ALA A 8 3.68 1.47 -9.42
C ALA A 8 2.44 1.90 -10.22
N GLN A 9 1.99 1.09 -11.17
CA GLN A 9 0.75 1.35 -11.89
C GLN A 9 -0.48 1.16 -10.99
N GLY A 10 -0.44 0.22 -10.05
CA GLY A 10 -1.43 0.06 -8.99
C GLY A 10 -1.46 1.27 -8.05
N GLU A 11 -0.29 1.80 -7.65
CA GLU A 11 -0.18 3.04 -6.88
C GLU A 11 -0.88 4.19 -7.59
N TYR A 12 -0.51 4.43 -8.83
CA TYR A 12 -1.12 5.48 -9.65
C TYR A 12 -2.64 5.30 -9.77
N ALA A 13 -3.10 4.10 -10.13
CA ALA A 13 -4.52 3.81 -10.29
C ALA A 13 -5.31 4.05 -9.00
N GLY A 14 -4.80 3.60 -7.85
CA GLY A 14 -5.47 3.78 -6.56
C GLY A 14 -5.52 5.25 -6.12
N LEU A 15 -4.47 6.02 -6.35
CA LEU A 15 -4.47 7.46 -6.08
C LEU A 15 -5.40 8.22 -7.02
N MET A 16 -5.49 7.83 -8.30
CA MET A 16 -6.46 8.38 -9.24
C MET A 16 -7.91 8.11 -8.83
N ILE A 17 -8.19 6.93 -8.26
CA ILE A 17 -9.51 6.60 -7.70
C ILE A 17 -9.86 7.56 -6.56
N ILE A 18 -8.94 7.80 -5.64
CA ILE A 18 -9.11 8.77 -4.54
C ILE A 18 -9.32 10.18 -5.11
N ARG A 19 -8.52 10.57 -6.08
CA ARG A 19 -8.66 11.88 -6.73
C ARG A 19 -10.03 12.05 -7.37
N GLN A 20 -10.49 11.05 -8.14
CA GLN A 20 -11.78 11.07 -8.79
C GLN A 20 -12.94 11.09 -7.78
N PHE A 21 -12.84 10.35 -6.67
CA PHE A 21 -13.79 10.41 -5.56
C PHE A 21 -13.95 11.85 -5.04
N HIS A 22 -12.85 12.56 -4.78
CA HIS A 22 -12.91 13.94 -4.32
C HIS A 22 -13.51 14.88 -5.38
N LEU A 23 -13.14 14.73 -6.64
CA LEU A 23 -13.66 15.56 -7.74
C LEU A 23 -15.17 15.38 -7.92
N LYS A 24 -15.66 14.14 -7.89
CA LYS A 24 -17.11 13.85 -8.03
C LYS A 24 -17.93 14.33 -6.83
N ASN A 25 -17.32 14.39 -5.65
CA ASN A 25 -17.95 14.98 -4.47
C ASN A 25 -17.76 16.51 -4.39
N LYS A 26 -17.27 17.16 -5.47
CA LYS A 26 -17.02 18.61 -5.56
C LYS A 26 -15.97 19.13 -4.58
N HIS A 27 -15.11 18.26 -4.07
CA HIS A 27 -13.99 18.60 -3.19
C HIS A 27 -12.74 18.92 -4.01
N PHE A 28 -12.83 19.87 -4.95
CA PHE A 28 -11.77 20.20 -5.92
C PHE A 28 -10.46 20.66 -5.27
N HIS A 29 -10.55 21.25 -4.08
CA HIS A 29 -9.42 21.73 -3.29
C HIS A 29 -8.60 20.60 -2.66
N ARG A 30 -9.20 19.42 -2.40
CA ARG A 30 -8.51 18.31 -1.76
C ARG A 30 -7.51 17.65 -2.71
N ASN A 31 -6.23 17.99 -2.53
CA ASN A 31 -5.14 17.51 -3.38
C ASN A 31 -3.84 17.20 -2.61
N ILE A 32 -3.83 17.32 -1.28
CA ILE A 32 -2.68 16.98 -0.46
C ILE A 32 -2.65 15.47 -0.19
N CYS A 33 -1.52 14.84 -0.47
CA CYS A 33 -1.21 13.46 -0.09
C CYS A 33 -0.09 13.44 0.94
N LEU A 34 -0.38 13.00 2.15
CA LEU A 34 0.62 12.81 3.19
C LEU A 34 1.37 11.50 2.93
N ILE A 35 2.69 11.53 2.98
CA ILE A 35 3.54 10.35 2.71
C ILE A 35 4.68 10.31 3.74
N PRO A 36 4.84 9.21 4.51
CA PRO A 36 5.98 9.06 5.42
C PRO A 36 7.33 9.07 4.68
N ASP A 37 8.36 9.60 5.32
CA ASP A 37 9.73 9.60 4.77
C ASP A 37 10.33 8.18 4.64
N SER A 38 9.73 7.19 5.30
CA SER A 38 10.01 5.76 5.09
C SER A 38 9.43 5.21 3.79
N ALA A 39 8.60 5.95 3.04
CA ALA A 39 7.93 5.41 1.87
C ALA A 39 8.91 5.10 0.73
N HIS A 40 8.57 4.09 -0.09
CA HIS A 40 9.30 3.83 -1.33
C HIS A 40 9.24 5.05 -2.26
N GLY A 41 10.33 5.32 -2.98
CA GLY A 41 10.44 6.51 -3.86
C GLY A 41 9.37 6.59 -4.97
N THR A 42 8.72 5.48 -5.33
CA THR A 42 7.61 5.47 -6.27
C THR A 42 6.33 6.10 -5.70
N ASN A 43 6.13 6.08 -4.38
CA ASN A 43 4.92 6.60 -3.76
C ASN A 43 4.73 8.12 -4.03
N PRO A 44 5.72 9.00 -3.73
CA PRO A 44 5.59 10.41 -4.06
C PRO A 44 5.49 10.66 -5.57
N ALA A 45 6.19 9.88 -6.40
CA ALA A 45 6.09 9.99 -7.85
C ALA A 45 4.67 9.68 -8.35
N SER A 46 4.06 8.60 -7.88
CA SER A 46 2.68 8.21 -8.22
C SER A 46 1.67 9.26 -7.74
N ALA A 47 1.87 9.85 -6.56
CA ALA A 47 1.00 10.91 -6.05
C ALA A 47 1.06 12.18 -6.92
N ILE A 48 2.26 12.60 -7.34
CA ILE A 48 2.44 13.73 -8.26
C ILE A 48 1.78 13.44 -9.61
N MET A 49 1.97 12.24 -10.17
CA MET A 49 1.33 11.83 -11.44
C MET A 49 -0.20 11.84 -11.33
N ALA A 50 -0.76 11.50 -10.16
CA ALA A 50 -2.19 11.57 -9.91
C ALA A 50 -2.71 13.01 -9.68
N GLY A 51 -1.85 14.03 -9.80
CA GLY A 51 -2.20 15.45 -9.62
C GLY A 51 -2.34 15.85 -8.14
N MET A 52 -1.70 15.13 -7.24
CA MET A 52 -1.65 15.47 -5.81
C MET A 52 -0.34 16.19 -5.46
N LYS A 53 -0.37 16.99 -4.41
CA LYS A 53 0.80 17.60 -3.79
C LYS A 53 1.26 16.74 -2.63
N VAL A 54 2.52 16.38 -2.62
CA VAL A 54 3.09 15.54 -1.56
C VAL A 54 3.52 16.40 -0.38
N VAL A 55 3.12 15.99 0.80
CA VAL A 55 3.62 16.52 2.08
C VAL A 55 4.24 15.36 2.85
N VAL A 56 5.54 15.45 3.10
CA VAL A 56 6.30 14.38 3.77
C VAL A 56 6.05 14.42 5.26
N ILE A 57 5.79 13.27 5.88
CA ILE A 57 5.68 13.06 7.32
C ILE A 57 6.97 12.41 7.81
N LYS A 58 7.53 12.90 8.90
CA LYS A 58 8.74 12.32 9.50
C LYS A 58 8.44 11.00 10.21
N CYS A 59 9.39 10.09 10.18
CA CYS A 59 9.43 8.96 11.08
C CYS A 59 10.19 9.31 12.37
N ASP A 60 9.91 8.56 13.44
CA ASP A 60 10.63 8.66 14.70
C ASP A 60 11.91 7.79 14.69
N LYS A 61 12.66 7.84 15.80
CA LYS A 61 13.89 7.06 15.96
C LYS A 61 13.69 5.52 15.97
N TYR A 62 12.46 5.05 16.10
CA TYR A 62 12.12 3.63 16.09
C TYR A 62 11.67 3.16 14.70
N GLY A 63 11.57 4.09 13.74
CA GLY A 63 11.12 3.82 12.38
C GLY A 63 9.60 3.88 12.19
N ASN A 64 8.84 4.29 13.22
CA ASN A 64 7.41 4.52 13.14
C ASN A 64 7.09 5.94 12.68
N ILE A 65 5.88 6.17 12.19
CA ILE A 65 5.40 7.51 11.84
C ILE A 65 5.37 8.39 13.11
N SER A 66 5.97 9.57 13.04
CA SER A 66 5.91 10.54 14.14
C SER A 66 4.48 11.07 14.31
N GLU A 67 3.79 10.64 15.36
CA GLU A 67 2.42 11.09 15.65
C GLU A 67 2.33 12.61 15.77
N LYS A 68 3.36 13.24 16.36
CA LYS A 68 3.41 14.70 16.51
C LYS A 68 3.43 15.38 15.14
N ASP A 69 4.34 14.96 14.27
CA ASP A 69 4.49 15.55 12.93
C ASP A 69 3.27 15.27 12.05
N LEU A 70 2.68 14.07 12.18
CA LEU A 70 1.44 13.73 11.49
C LEU A 70 0.28 14.64 11.93
N LYS A 71 0.03 14.79 13.22
CA LYS A 71 -1.04 15.64 13.76
C LYS A 71 -0.88 17.09 13.32
N GLU A 72 0.34 17.64 13.41
CA GLU A 72 0.64 18.99 12.96
C GLU A 72 0.32 19.19 11.48
N LYS A 73 0.74 18.25 10.61
CA LYS A 73 0.49 18.35 9.16
C LYS A 73 -0.97 18.13 8.78
N VAL A 74 -1.67 17.25 9.48
CA VAL A 74 -3.12 17.08 9.29
C VAL A 74 -3.86 18.36 9.65
N GLU A 75 -3.52 19.02 10.73
CA GLU A 75 -4.10 20.31 11.13
C GLU A 75 -3.86 21.40 10.05
N ILE A 76 -2.60 21.57 9.64
CA ILE A 76 -2.21 22.58 8.64
C ILE A 76 -2.96 22.35 7.33
N HIS A 77 -3.09 21.12 6.89
CA HIS A 77 -3.66 20.76 5.59
C HIS A 77 -5.09 20.22 5.67
N SER A 78 -5.77 20.35 6.81
CA SER A 78 -7.07 19.74 7.09
C SER A 78 -8.12 19.95 5.99
N LYS A 79 -8.16 21.15 5.40
CA LYS A 79 -9.11 21.50 4.33
C LYS A 79 -8.77 20.84 2.99
N ASP A 80 -7.47 20.71 2.69
CA ASP A 80 -6.96 20.27 1.39
C ASP A 80 -6.51 18.80 1.39
N LEU A 81 -6.62 18.12 2.54
CA LEU A 81 -6.21 16.75 2.72
C LEU A 81 -7.04 15.80 1.84
N ALA A 82 -6.39 15.18 0.86
CA ALA A 82 -7.00 14.17 0.00
C ALA A 82 -6.74 12.75 0.49
N ALA A 83 -5.50 12.47 0.87
CA ALA A 83 -5.11 11.12 1.28
C ALA A 83 -3.88 11.11 2.18
N ILE A 84 -3.69 9.99 2.88
CA ILE A 84 -2.40 9.50 3.31
C ILE A 84 -2.05 8.25 2.51
N MET A 85 -0.77 8.07 2.16
CA MET A 85 -0.27 6.86 1.53
C MET A 85 0.82 6.24 2.39
N VAL A 86 0.57 5.05 2.93
CA VAL A 86 1.48 4.35 3.85
C VAL A 86 1.77 2.95 3.36
N THR A 87 3.03 2.52 3.49
CA THR A 87 3.43 1.12 3.32
C THR A 87 3.24 0.40 4.66
N TYR A 88 2.55 -0.75 4.67
CA TYR A 88 2.31 -1.49 5.90
C TYR A 88 2.55 -3.00 5.73
N PRO A 89 3.47 -3.61 6.54
CA PRO A 89 4.46 -2.91 7.38
C PRO A 89 5.38 -2.00 6.56
N SER A 90 6.05 -1.05 7.22
CA SER A 90 6.86 -0.02 6.54
C SER A 90 8.12 -0.60 5.89
N THR A 91 8.73 0.17 4.98
CA THR A 91 10.04 -0.17 4.39
C THR A 91 11.19 -0.15 5.41
N HIS A 92 10.98 0.43 6.59
CA HIS A 92 11.90 0.29 7.73
C HIS A 92 11.81 -1.08 8.42
N GLY A 93 10.93 -1.96 7.94
CA GLY A 93 10.72 -3.28 8.51
C GLY A 93 9.96 -3.27 9.83
N VAL A 94 9.15 -2.26 10.10
CA VAL A 94 8.40 -2.13 11.35
C VAL A 94 6.89 -2.11 11.14
N PHE A 95 6.15 -2.69 12.06
CA PHE A 95 4.71 -2.54 12.14
C PHE A 95 4.35 -1.20 12.79
N GLU A 96 3.47 -0.44 12.17
CA GLU A 96 2.92 0.78 12.73
C GLU A 96 1.85 0.43 13.76
N HIS A 97 2.18 0.63 15.05
CA HIS A 97 1.29 0.26 16.16
C HIS A 97 0.01 1.08 16.19
N THR A 98 0.10 2.35 15.81
CA THR A 98 -1.00 3.32 15.83
C THR A 98 -1.71 3.41 14.48
N ILE A 99 -1.58 2.40 13.62
CA ILE A 99 -2.15 2.45 12.25
C ILE A 99 -3.67 2.72 12.25
N MET A 100 -4.41 2.22 13.25
CA MET A 100 -5.86 2.48 13.36
C MET A 100 -6.12 3.95 13.69
N ASP A 101 -5.40 4.50 14.66
CA ASP A 101 -5.52 5.90 15.06
C ASP A 101 -5.12 6.85 13.92
N ILE A 102 -4.09 6.47 13.14
CA ILE A 102 -3.69 7.19 11.92
C ILE A 102 -4.84 7.20 10.92
N CYS A 103 -5.45 6.04 10.64
CA CYS A 103 -6.57 5.95 9.72
C CYS A 103 -7.75 6.81 10.17
N ASP A 104 -8.11 6.73 11.45
CA ASP A 104 -9.22 7.48 12.04
C ASP A 104 -8.97 8.99 11.99
N LEU A 105 -7.73 9.42 12.26
CA LEU A 105 -7.33 10.82 12.15
C LEU A 105 -7.50 11.33 10.71
N ILE A 106 -7.06 10.59 9.72
CA ILE A 106 -7.19 10.97 8.31
C ILE A 106 -8.66 11.03 7.88
N HIS A 107 -9.46 10.03 8.27
CA HIS A 107 -10.89 9.98 7.96
C HIS A 107 -11.66 11.13 8.61
N SER A 108 -11.35 11.47 9.87
CA SER A 108 -12.01 12.58 10.57
C SER A 108 -11.79 13.95 9.88
N HIS A 109 -10.73 14.07 9.09
CA HIS A 109 -10.44 15.26 8.27
C HIS A 109 -10.88 15.08 6.79
N GLY A 110 -11.62 14.00 6.47
CA GLY A 110 -12.19 13.74 5.14
C GLY A 110 -11.20 13.22 4.11
N GLY A 111 -9.99 12.87 4.52
CA GLY A 111 -8.99 12.18 3.68
C GLY A 111 -9.30 10.70 3.50
N GLN A 112 -8.62 10.06 2.54
CA GLN A 112 -8.68 8.62 2.30
C GLN A 112 -7.35 7.96 2.65
N VAL A 113 -7.38 6.67 3.02
CA VAL A 113 -6.18 5.91 3.38
C VAL A 113 -5.80 4.95 2.27
N TYR A 114 -4.66 5.22 1.65
CA TYR A 114 -4.03 4.33 0.70
C TYR A 114 -2.99 3.46 1.40
N ILE A 115 -3.11 2.14 1.27
CA ILE A 115 -2.12 1.17 1.77
C ILE A 115 -1.28 0.66 0.61
N ASP A 116 0.02 0.92 0.64
CA ASP A 116 0.97 0.25 -0.24
C ASP A 116 1.13 -1.19 0.21
N GLY A 117 0.64 -2.11 -0.61
CA GLY A 117 0.62 -3.54 -0.33
C GLY A 117 1.86 -4.30 -0.79
N ALA A 118 2.97 -3.60 -1.05
CA ALA A 118 4.24 -4.23 -1.42
C ALA A 118 4.71 -5.26 -0.38
N ASN A 119 4.38 -5.04 0.89
CA ASN A 119 4.77 -5.88 2.03
C ASN A 119 3.63 -6.81 2.52
N LEU A 120 2.65 -7.11 1.66
CA LEU A 120 1.51 -7.98 2.01
C LEU A 120 1.93 -9.38 2.47
N ASN A 121 3.09 -9.88 2.04
CA ASN A 121 3.66 -11.15 2.50
C ASN A 121 3.93 -11.22 4.02
N ALA A 122 3.96 -10.08 4.71
CA ALA A 122 3.98 -10.02 6.17
C ALA A 122 2.59 -9.98 6.82
N LEU A 123 1.52 -10.01 6.03
CA LEU A 123 0.14 -9.80 6.50
C LEU A 123 -0.81 -10.97 6.19
N VAL A 124 -0.52 -11.77 5.16
CA VAL A 124 -1.45 -12.81 4.66
C VAL A 124 -1.84 -13.76 5.79
N GLY A 125 -3.14 -13.93 5.99
CA GLY A 125 -3.70 -14.78 7.05
C GLY A 125 -3.62 -14.22 8.47
N LEU A 126 -2.93 -13.09 8.70
CA LEU A 126 -2.78 -12.46 10.01
C LEU A 126 -3.53 -11.14 10.13
N VAL A 127 -3.45 -10.28 9.12
CA VAL A 127 -4.00 -8.92 9.16
C VAL A 127 -4.86 -8.65 7.92
N LYS A 128 -5.94 -7.90 8.10
CA LYS A 128 -6.85 -7.46 7.04
C LYS A 128 -6.82 -5.94 6.93
N PRO A 129 -6.09 -5.34 5.96
CA PRO A 129 -5.93 -3.89 5.83
C PRO A 129 -7.23 -3.10 5.78
N GLY A 130 -8.26 -3.63 5.13
CA GLY A 130 -9.59 -3.00 5.13
C GLY A 130 -10.25 -2.91 6.51
N LYS A 131 -9.83 -3.73 7.50
CA LYS A 131 -10.39 -3.70 8.85
C LYS A 131 -9.72 -2.68 9.77
N PHE A 132 -8.46 -2.35 9.51
CA PHE A 132 -7.79 -1.33 10.30
C PHE A 132 -7.93 0.09 9.73
N GLY A 133 -8.65 0.26 8.61
CA GLY A 133 -8.96 1.57 8.08
C GLY A 133 -8.54 1.81 6.63
N GLY A 134 -7.76 0.94 6.00
CA GLY A 134 -7.35 1.10 4.60
C GLY A 134 -8.55 1.20 3.64
N ASP A 135 -8.55 2.19 2.74
CA ASP A 135 -9.61 2.43 1.76
C ASP A 135 -9.27 1.89 0.37
N VAL A 136 -8.01 2.01 -0.02
CA VAL A 136 -7.44 1.48 -1.27
C VAL A 136 -6.14 0.78 -0.96
N MET A 137 -5.87 -0.32 -1.66
CA MET A 137 -4.61 -1.04 -1.56
C MET A 137 -4.26 -1.62 -2.92
N HIS A 138 -3.00 -1.52 -3.33
CA HIS A 138 -2.48 -2.34 -4.40
C HIS A 138 -1.74 -3.57 -3.85
N ILE A 139 -1.61 -4.60 -4.68
CA ILE A 139 -0.95 -5.85 -4.33
C ILE A 139 0.14 -6.12 -5.36
N ASN A 140 1.37 -6.37 -4.90
CA ASN A 140 2.46 -6.81 -5.77
C ASN A 140 2.47 -8.33 -5.86
N LEU A 141 1.89 -8.90 -6.93
CA LEU A 141 1.83 -10.35 -7.08
C LEU A 141 3.23 -10.98 -7.15
N HIS A 142 4.21 -10.26 -7.69
CA HIS A 142 5.61 -10.69 -7.78
C HIS A 142 6.36 -10.71 -6.43
N LYS A 143 5.79 -10.15 -5.37
CA LYS A 143 6.34 -10.21 -4.01
C LYS A 143 5.62 -11.25 -3.15
N THR A 144 4.30 -11.28 -3.21
CA THR A 144 3.46 -12.09 -2.30
C THR A 144 2.92 -13.36 -2.96
N PHE A 145 2.70 -13.38 -4.27
CA PHE A 145 1.98 -14.44 -4.98
C PHE A 145 2.72 -15.03 -6.17
N CYS A 146 4.05 -15.07 -6.10
CA CYS A 146 4.97 -15.88 -6.93
C CYS A 146 5.03 -15.60 -8.42
N ILE A 147 4.43 -14.55 -8.96
CA ILE A 147 4.64 -14.26 -10.38
C ILE A 147 6.08 -13.78 -10.64
N PRO A 148 6.66 -14.07 -11.81
CA PRO A 148 8.07 -13.79 -12.06
C PRO A 148 8.39 -12.34 -12.38
N HIS A 149 7.59 -11.46 -12.73
CA HIS A 149 7.83 -10.07 -13.17
C HIS A 149 9.18 -9.79 -13.92
N GLY A 150 10.23 -10.52 -13.65
CA GLY A 150 11.48 -10.70 -14.41
C GLY A 150 12.19 -9.40 -14.84
N GLY A 151 12.39 -8.44 -13.92
CA GLY A 151 13.06 -7.18 -14.25
C GLY A 151 12.23 -6.24 -15.12
N GLY A 152 10.91 -6.35 -15.11
CA GLY A 152 9.97 -5.50 -15.86
C GLY A 152 9.21 -6.24 -16.98
N GLY A 153 9.26 -7.56 -16.97
CA GLY A 153 8.42 -8.42 -17.83
C GLY A 153 6.94 -8.39 -17.40
N PRO A 154 6.13 -9.39 -17.84
CA PRO A 154 4.72 -9.45 -17.50
C PRO A 154 4.50 -9.32 -15.99
N GLY A 155 3.73 -8.34 -15.55
CA GLY A 155 3.48 -8.03 -14.16
C GLY A 155 2.01 -7.80 -13.88
N MET A 156 1.67 -7.81 -12.59
CA MET A 156 0.34 -7.50 -12.09
C MET A 156 0.43 -6.76 -10.77
N GLY A 157 -0.30 -5.65 -10.69
CA GLY A 157 -0.47 -4.84 -9.48
C GLY A 157 -1.95 -4.61 -9.18
N PRO A 158 -2.74 -5.67 -8.89
CA PRO A 158 -4.16 -5.51 -8.64
C PRO A 158 -4.44 -4.50 -7.56
N ILE A 159 -5.54 -3.76 -7.69
CA ILE A 159 -6.04 -2.87 -6.65
C ILE A 159 -7.36 -3.36 -6.09
N VAL A 160 -7.49 -3.22 -4.78
CA VAL A 160 -8.72 -3.45 -4.03
C VAL A 160 -9.10 -2.15 -3.32
N CYS A 161 -10.40 -1.92 -3.12
CA CYS A 161 -10.89 -0.73 -2.44
C CYS A 161 -12.16 -1.01 -1.64
N LYS A 162 -12.48 -0.11 -0.71
CA LYS A 162 -13.77 -0.10 -0.03
C LYS A 162 -14.91 0.24 -0.99
N LYS A 163 -16.13 -0.14 -0.62
CA LYS A 163 -17.33 0.00 -1.46
C LYS A 163 -17.57 1.41 -1.98
N HIS A 164 -17.33 2.44 -1.17
CA HIS A 164 -17.55 3.84 -1.56
C HIS A 164 -16.62 4.32 -2.69
N LEU A 165 -15.47 3.66 -2.87
CA LEU A 165 -14.51 3.96 -3.93
C LEU A 165 -14.70 3.06 -5.18
N SER A 166 -15.47 2.00 -5.08
CA SER A 166 -15.64 1.04 -6.17
C SER A 166 -16.22 1.62 -7.47
N PRO A 167 -17.09 2.66 -7.45
CA PRO A 167 -17.59 3.28 -8.68
C PRO A 167 -16.49 3.95 -9.51
N PHE A 168 -15.36 4.29 -8.88
CA PHE A 168 -14.23 5.01 -9.50
C PHE A 168 -13.12 4.10 -10.02
N LEU A 169 -13.26 2.78 -9.89
CA LEU A 169 -12.29 1.81 -10.43
C LEU A 169 -12.04 2.05 -11.92
N PRO A 170 -10.83 1.73 -12.44
CA PRO A 170 -10.50 1.93 -13.85
C PRO A 170 -11.52 1.29 -14.79
N GLY A 171 -12.08 2.10 -15.70
CA GLY A 171 -12.87 1.63 -16.81
C GLY A 171 -12.00 1.09 -17.92
N HIS A 172 -12.61 0.37 -18.88
CA HIS A 172 -11.93 -0.10 -20.06
C HIS A 172 -12.93 -0.32 -21.21
N ILE A 173 -12.56 0.08 -22.41
CA ILE A 173 -13.45 0.00 -23.57
C ILE A 173 -13.86 -1.45 -23.91
N GLU A 174 -12.97 -2.40 -23.65
CA GLU A 174 -13.20 -3.83 -23.91
C GLU A 174 -13.83 -4.55 -22.69
N ALA A 175 -14.08 -3.85 -21.59
CA ALA A 175 -14.70 -4.44 -20.42
C ALA A 175 -16.19 -4.05 -20.32
N ASN A 176 -17.06 -5.05 -20.12
CA ASN A 176 -18.51 -4.89 -20.11
C ASN A 176 -19.10 -4.05 -18.95
N LYS A 177 -18.28 -3.51 -18.07
CA LYS A 177 -18.72 -2.71 -16.90
C LYS A 177 -17.82 -1.50 -16.71
N THR A 178 -18.12 -0.41 -17.37
CA THR A 178 -17.55 0.89 -17.10
C THR A 178 -18.62 1.74 -16.42
N SER A 179 -18.35 2.25 -15.25
CA SER A 179 -19.21 3.24 -14.59
C SER A 179 -18.95 4.62 -15.19
N ASP A 180 -19.96 5.47 -15.30
CA ASP A 180 -19.81 6.89 -15.70
C ASP A 180 -18.92 7.70 -14.74
N GLN A 181 -18.60 7.11 -13.57
CA GLN A 181 -17.72 7.69 -12.57
C GLN A 181 -16.30 7.13 -12.63
N SER A 182 -16.08 6.06 -13.40
CA SER A 182 -14.78 5.38 -13.50
C SER A 182 -13.69 6.34 -13.97
N ILE A 183 -12.47 6.14 -13.47
CA ILE A 183 -11.29 6.73 -14.11
C ILE A 183 -11.06 6.04 -15.47
N SER A 184 -10.27 6.68 -16.32
CA SER A 184 -9.86 6.09 -17.61
C SER A 184 -9.08 4.81 -17.41
N ALA A 185 -8.91 4.04 -18.49
CA ALA A 185 -8.05 2.86 -18.48
C ALA A 185 -6.61 3.22 -18.07
N VAL A 186 -6.02 2.38 -17.22
CA VAL A 186 -4.63 2.54 -16.75
C VAL A 186 -3.66 1.60 -17.45
N SER A 187 -4.17 0.65 -18.24
CA SER A 187 -3.37 -0.22 -19.12
C SER A 187 -4.11 -0.52 -20.40
N ALA A 188 -3.37 -1.00 -21.43
CA ALA A 188 -3.93 -1.31 -22.73
C ALA A 188 -4.86 -2.54 -22.71
N ALA A 189 -4.61 -3.49 -21.78
CA ALA A 189 -5.46 -4.67 -21.64
C ALA A 189 -6.38 -4.53 -20.40
N PRO A 190 -7.64 -5.02 -20.48
CA PRO A 190 -8.63 -4.85 -19.40
C PRO A 190 -8.26 -5.58 -18.10
N TYR A 191 -7.39 -6.57 -18.18
CA TYR A 191 -6.97 -7.41 -17.03
C TYR A 191 -5.45 -7.49 -16.89
N GLY A 192 -4.73 -6.47 -17.34
CA GLY A 192 -3.28 -6.43 -17.27
C GLY A 192 -2.61 -7.60 -17.99
N SER A 193 -1.58 -8.18 -17.38
CA SER A 193 -0.89 -9.38 -17.91
C SER A 193 -1.59 -10.66 -17.42
N ALA A 194 -2.84 -10.86 -17.78
CA ALA A 194 -3.71 -11.92 -17.24
C ALA A 194 -3.15 -13.33 -17.39
N SER A 195 -2.31 -13.60 -18.39
CA SER A 195 -1.71 -14.93 -18.67
C SER A 195 -0.82 -15.45 -17.53
N ILE A 196 -0.35 -14.58 -16.61
CA ILE A 196 0.46 -14.99 -15.47
C ILE A 196 -0.36 -15.29 -14.20
N LEU A 197 -1.65 -14.97 -14.19
CA LEU A 197 -2.53 -15.22 -13.03
C LEU A 197 -2.64 -16.72 -12.64
N PRO A 198 -2.58 -17.69 -13.59
CA PRO A 198 -2.55 -19.11 -13.23
C PRO A 198 -1.41 -19.45 -12.24
N ILE A 199 -0.28 -18.75 -12.29
CA ILE A 199 0.85 -18.96 -11.36
C ILE A 199 0.41 -18.63 -9.92
N SER A 200 -0.17 -17.44 -9.71
CA SER A 200 -0.68 -17.05 -8.39
C SER A 200 -1.83 -17.97 -7.94
N TRP A 201 -2.71 -18.36 -8.85
CA TRP A 201 -3.80 -19.29 -8.54
C TRP A 201 -3.27 -20.65 -8.09
N ALA A 202 -2.30 -21.22 -8.81
CA ALA A 202 -1.67 -22.48 -8.46
C ALA A 202 -0.97 -22.39 -7.10
N TYR A 203 -0.19 -21.33 -6.87
CA TYR A 203 0.48 -21.08 -5.59
C TYR A 203 -0.53 -21.03 -4.42
N ILE A 204 -1.58 -20.23 -4.54
CA ILE A 204 -2.61 -20.11 -3.50
C ILE A 204 -3.32 -21.45 -3.27
N THR A 205 -3.62 -22.18 -4.35
CA THR A 205 -4.30 -23.49 -4.25
C THR A 205 -3.42 -24.54 -3.59
N MET A 206 -2.12 -24.57 -3.92
CA MET A 206 -1.17 -25.52 -3.34
C MET A 206 -0.89 -25.24 -1.87
N MET A 207 -0.76 -23.96 -1.49
CA MET A 207 -0.47 -23.55 -0.11
C MET A 207 -1.70 -23.68 0.79
N GLY A 208 -2.87 -23.39 0.26
CA GLY A 208 -4.10 -23.28 1.07
C GLY A 208 -4.04 -22.13 2.08
N SER A 209 -5.09 -22.01 2.89
CA SER A 209 -5.15 -20.95 3.92
C SER A 209 -4.11 -21.11 5.02
N GLU A 210 -3.84 -22.35 5.42
CA GLU A 210 -2.87 -22.64 6.48
C GLU A 210 -1.45 -22.41 6.01
N GLY A 211 -1.07 -22.93 4.85
CA GLY A 211 0.26 -22.74 4.30
C GLY A 211 0.59 -21.28 4.00
N LEU A 212 -0.35 -20.49 3.49
CA LEU A 212 -0.15 -19.05 3.28
C LEU A 212 0.07 -18.31 4.60
N ARG A 213 -0.68 -18.66 5.65
CA ARG A 213 -0.51 -18.09 6.99
C ARG A 213 0.84 -18.49 7.60
N GLU A 214 1.20 -19.76 7.49
CA GLU A 214 2.49 -20.26 7.96
C GLU A 214 3.65 -19.57 7.25
N ALA A 215 3.58 -19.40 5.93
CA ALA A 215 4.59 -18.68 5.15
C ALA A 215 4.80 -17.25 5.69
N THR A 216 3.72 -16.54 6.01
CA THR A 216 3.78 -15.21 6.63
C THR A 216 4.47 -15.25 8.01
N GLN A 217 4.09 -16.21 8.86
CA GLN A 217 4.68 -16.37 10.20
C GLN A 217 6.17 -16.69 10.13
N ILE A 218 6.56 -17.59 9.24
CA ILE A 218 7.96 -17.97 9.02
C ILE A 218 8.77 -16.81 8.46
N ALA A 219 8.22 -16.01 7.56
CA ALA A 219 8.91 -14.81 7.05
C ALA A 219 9.26 -13.84 8.18
N ILE A 220 8.31 -13.55 9.07
CA ILE A 220 8.53 -12.70 10.24
C ILE A 220 9.53 -13.33 11.22
N LEU A 221 9.39 -14.62 11.50
CA LEU A 221 10.31 -15.35 12.37
C LEU A 221 11.74 -15.32 11.84
N ASN A 222 11.93 -15.60 10.54
CA ASN A 222 13.25 -15.60 9.92
C ASN A 222 13.91 -14.23 9.99
N ALA A 223 13.19 -13.15 9.71
CA ALA A 223 13.73 -11.78 9.81
C ALA A 223 14.21 -11.49 11.25
N ASN A 224 13.39 -11.81 12.25
CA ASN A 224 13.75 -11.58 13.65
C ASN A 224 14.89 -12.50 14.13
N TYR A 225 14.93 -13.75 13.69
CA TYR A 225 16.04 -14.67 13.97
C TYR A 225 17.36 -14.13 13.38
N MET A 226 17.34 -13.72 12.12
CA MET A 226 18.52 -13.14 11.46
C MET A 226 18.95 -11.84 12.14
N ALA A 227 18.02 -10.93 12.42
CA ALA A 227 18.31 -9.70 13.16
C ALA A 227 18.97 -9.99 14.52
N LYS A 228 18.45 -10.99 15.26
CA LYS A 228 19.04 -11.40 16.55
C LYS A 228 20.44 -11.98 16.40
N LYS A 229 20.72 -12.72 15.34
CA LYS A 229 22.05 -13.28 15.08
C LYS A 229 23.07 -12.22 14.64
N LEU A 230 22.62 -11.20 13.94
CA LEU A 230 23.49 -10.18 13.37
C LEU A 230 23.73 -8.99 14.30
N GLU A 231 22.85 -8.73 15.27
CA GLU A 231 22.87 -7.51 16.09
C GLU A 231 24.15 -7.27 16.88
N SER A 232 24.95 -8.33 17.15
CA SER A 232 26.26 -8.19 17.80
C SER A 232 27.38 -7.76 16.87
N TYR A 233 27.14 -7.81 15.56
CA TYR A 233 28.12 -7.44 14.52
C TYR A 233 27.68 -6.18 13.74
N TYR A 234 26.39 -6.02 13.52
CA TYR A 234 25.77 -4.94 12.74
C TYR A 234 24.58 -4.37 13.53
N PRO A 235 24.56 -3.07 13.81
CA PRO A 235 23.41 -2.44 14.43
C PRO A 235 22.13 -2.62 13.59
N ILE A 236 21.04 -2.99 14.23
CA ILE A 236 19.74 -3.00 13.60
C ILE A 236 19.13 -1.62 13.76
N LEU A 237 18.92 -0.90 12.66
CA LEU A 237 18.50 0.51 12.70
C LEU A 237 17.12 0.70 13.29
N TYR A 238 16.15 -0.14 12.90
CA TYR A 238 14.76 0.01 13.31
C TYR A 238 14.17 -1.31 13.81
N ARG A 239 13.45 -1.27 14.93
CA ARG A 239 12.73 -2.42 15.50
C ARG A 239 11.31 -2.05 15.92
N GLY A 240 10.84 -0.84 15.61
CA GLY A 240 9.58 -0.35 16.13
C GLY A 240 9.54 -0.29 17.66
N LEU A 241 8.39 0.07 18.18
CA LEU A 241 8.17 0.15 19.64
C LEU A 241 8.12 -1.23 20.31
N SER A 242 7.80 -2.29 19.56
CA SER A 242 7.75 -3.67 20.07
C SER A 242 9.13 -4.31 20.29
N GLY A 243 10.17 -3.74 19.71
CA GLY A 243 11.51 -4.33 19.69
C GLY A 243 11.69 -5.45 18.65
N TYR A 244 10.68 -5.69 17.80
CA TYR A 244 10.70 -6.68 16.74
C TYR A 244 10.59 -6.05 15.36
N SER A 245 11.21 -6.70 14.38
CA SER A 245 11.07 -6.38 12.97
C SER A 245 9.88 -7.14 12.35
N ALA A 246 9.41 -6.66 11.21
CA ALA A 246 8.43 -7.38 10.38
C ALA A 246 9.09 -8.53 9.62
N HIS A 247 8.92 -8.63 8.32
CA HIS A 247 9.53 -9.67 7.47
C HIS A 247 10.90 -9.27 6.90
N GLU A 248 11.34 -8.06 7.18
CA GLU A 248 12.62 -7.49 6.79
C GLU A 248 13.14 -6.54 7.87
N PHE A 249 14.42 -6.19 7.83
CA PHE A 249 15.06 -5.25 8.75
C PHE A 249 16.24 -4.56 8.05
N ILE A 250 16.68 -3.44 8.60
CA ILE A 250 17.80 -2.67 8.08
C ILE A 250 18.97 -2.76 9.07
N ILE A 251 20.14 -3.06 8.56
CA ILE A 251 21.41 -3.02 9.28
C ILE A 251 22.22 -1.80 8.84
N ASP A 252 23.01 -1.23 9.79
CA ASP A 252 23.94 -0.15 9.51
C ASP A 252 25.32 -0.72 9.17
#